data_a6b3521f095c4f01708b2be4cc07e139
#
_entry.id   a6b3521f095c4f01708b2be4cc07e139
#
_cell.length_a   1.000
_cell.length_b   1.000
_cell.length_c   1.000
_cell.angle_alpha   90.00
_cell.angle_beta   90.00
_cell.angle_gamma   90.00
#
_symmetry.space_group_name_H-M   'P 1'
#
loop_
_entity.id
_entity.type
_entity.pdbx_description
1 polymer ?
#
loop_
_entity_poly.entity_id
_entity_poly.type
_entity_poly.pdbx_seq_one_letter_code
_entity_poly.pdbx_strand_id
1 'polypeptide(L)'
;CRVLEGGGSILTTEVNFFTRKQQNENWRLGCQVKVREDLKIEIPEEVMGIKKWECEVISNRNVATFIKEFVVKLPEGEKLDFKSGGYIQIDVPKLEVDFGKDIFVEEEFRDEWDKFKMWDLKMKNPEETYRAYSMANHPAENNIIMLNIRIATPPWDRTKNAFLNVNPGVCSSFIFSRKPGDKVYISGPYGEFFIKDTQ
;
A
#
# COMPACT_ATOMS: atom_id res chain seq x y z
N CYS A 1 4.25 -2.52 -20.38
CA CYS A 1 3.46 -2.30 -21.60
C CYS A 1 4.14 -2.95 -22.81
N ARG A 2 3.37 -3.34 -23.80
CA ARG A 2 3.86 -3.79 -25.09
C ARG A 2 3.83 -2.62 -26.07
N VAL A 3 4.96 -2.33 -26.73
CA VAL A 3 5.03 -1.27 -27.73
C VAL A 3 4.73 -1.87 -29.09
N LEU A 4 3.67 -1.40 -29.75
CA LEU A 4 3.23 -1.87 -31.05
C LEU A 4 3.88 -1.07 -32.18
N GLU A 5 4.00 0.26 -32.03
CA GLU A 5 4.59 1.17 -33.00
C GLU A 5 5.36 2.28 -32.26
N GLY A 6 6.46 2.75 -32.82
CA GLY A 6 7.34 3.76 -32.21
C GLY A 6 8.16 3.23 -31.02
N GLY A 7 8.65 4.09 -30.16
CA GLY A 7 9.29 3.77 -28.87
C GLY A 7 10.70 3.18 -28.93
N GLY A 8 11.25 2.91 -30.10
CA GLY A 8 12.61 2.38 -30.29
C GLY A 8 12.79 0.95 -29.77
N SER A 9 14.03 0.48 -29.71
CA SER A 9 14.39 -0.86 -29.27
C SER A 9 14.53 -0.97 -27.75
N ILE A 10 14.44 -2.20 -27.20
CA ILE A 10 14.64 -2.49 -25.79
C ILE A 10 16.03 -2.03 -25.33
N LEU A 11 16.09 -1.40 -24.15
CA LEU A 11 17.35 -0.94 -23.57
C LEU A 11 18.03 -2.08 -22.79
N THR A 12 19.34 -2.04 -22.69
CA THR A 12 20.12 -3.02 -21.91
C THR A 12 19.69 -3.08 -20.45
N THR A 13 19.23 -1.96 -19.90
CA THR A 13 18.68 -1.85 -18.53
C THR A 13 17.34 -2.54 -18.36
N GLU A 14 16.61 -2.82 -19.44
CA GLU A 14 15.29 -3.46 -19.41
C GLU A 14 15.36 -4.98 -19.64
N VAL A 15 16.43 -5.47 -20.27
CA VAL A 15 16.53 -6.88 -20.71
C VAL A 15 16.27 -7.87 -19.59
N ASN A 16 16.76 -7.60 -18.39
CA ASN A 16 16.63 -8.53 -17.24
C ASN A 16 15.20 -8.60 -16.65
N PHE A 17 14.31 -7.69 -17.04
CA PHE A 17 12.93 -7.68 -16.57
C PHE A 17 11.97 -8.48 -17.45
N PHE A 18 12.44 -8.95 -18.60
CA PHE A 18 11.60 -9.62 -19.60
C PHE A 18 12.21 -10.94 -20.05
N THR A 19 11.34 -11.92 -20.27
CA THR A 19 11.72 -13.17 -20.93
C THR A 19 12.12 -12.88 -22.39
N ARG A 20 12.85 -13.80 -23.03
CA ARG A 20 13.20 -13.67 -24.45
C ARG A 20 11.98 -13.51 -25.36
N LYS A 21 10.87 -14.21 -25.02
CA LYS A 21 9.60 -14.07 -25.74
C LYS A 21 9.06 -12.65 -25.65
N GLN A 22 8.99 -12.10 -24.45
CA GLN A 22 8.52 -10.74 -24.20
C GLN A 22 9.40 -9.69 -24.88
N GLN A 23 10.74 -9.89 -24.88
CA GLN A 23 11.66 -9.00 -25.60
C GLN A 23 11.40 -8.99 -27.11
N ASN A 24 11.14 -10.16 -27.70
CA ASN A 24 10.80 -10.30 -29.12
C ASN A 24 9.41 -9.71 -29.46
N GLU A 25 8.51 -9.64 -28.48
CA GLU A 25 7.18 -9.05 -28.61
C GLU A 25 7.16 -7.55 -28.28
N ASN A 26 8.31 -6.90 -28.15
CA ASN A 26 8.48 -5.49 -27.82
C ASN A 26 7.87 -5.07 -26.45
N TRP A 27 7.94 -5.94 -25.45
CA TRP A 27 7.63 -5.53 -24.09
C TRP A 27 8.67 -4.56 -23.56
N ARG A 28 8.22 -3.47 -22.95
CA ARG A 28 9.06 -2.39 -22.44
C ARG A 28 8.63 -1.96 -21.05
N LEU A 29 9.58 -1.48 -20.25
CA LEU A 29 9.26 -0.74 -19.03
C LEU A 29 8.73 0.63 -19.40
N GLY A 30 7.48 0.96 -19.05
CA GLY A 30 6.85 2.24 -19.39
C GLY A 30 7.67 3.45 -18.93
N CYS A 31 8.38 3.36 -17.81
CA CYS A 31 9.26 4.41 -17.29
C CYS A 31 10.57 4.59 -18.11
N GLN A 32 10.92 3.65 -19.00
CA GLN A 32 12.13 3.70 -19.84
C GLN A 32 11.82 4.06 -21.31
N VAL A 33 10.57 4.00 -21.72
CA VAL A 33 10.16 4.35 -23.07
C VAL A 33 10.18 5.88 -23.24
N LYS A 34 10.99 6.37 -24.17
CA LYS A 34 11.03 7.79 -24.52
C LYS A 34 10.08 8.05 -25.70
N VAL A 35 9.10 8.90 -25.48
CA VAL A 35 8.19 9.34 -26.53
C VAL A 35 8.92 10.37 -27.40
N ARG A 36 9.25 9.99 -28.64
CA ARG A 36 9.94 10.85 -29.64
C ARG A 36 9.12 11.06 -30.91
N GLU A 37 8.10 10.25 -31.09
CA GLU A 37 7.21 10.18 -32.23
C GLU A 37 5.87 9.61 -31.76
N ASP A 38 4.89 9.49 -32.63
CA ASP A 38 3.61 8.83 -32.31
C ASP A 38 3.88 7.40 -31.83
N LEU A 39 3.29 7.07 -30.70
CA LEU A 39 3.52 5.82 -29.99
C LEU A 39 2.21 5.05 -29.85
N LYS A 40 2.20 3.79 -30.29
CA LYS A 40 1.10 2.88 -30.06
C LYS A 40 1.51 1.81 -29.06
N ILE A 41 0.77 1.73 -27.97
CA ILE A 41 1.06 0.77 -26.89
C ILE A 41 -0.17 -0.09 -26.58
N GLU A 42 0.09 -1.32 -26.19
CA GLU A 42 -0.88 -2.22 -25.60
C GLU A 42 -0.64 -2.27 -24.08
N ILE A 43 -1.67 -1.99 -23.34
CA ILE A 43 -1.66 -2.03 -21.88
C ILE A 43 -2.49 -3.24 -21.44
N PRO A 44 -2.00 -4.09 -20.49
CA PRO A 44 -2.79 -5.19 -19.95
C PRO A 44 -4.14 -4.69 -19.41
N GLU A 45 -5.21 -5.47 -19.62
CA GLU A 45 -6.55 -5.11 -19.17
C GLU A 45 -6.64 -4.89 -17.68
N GLU A 46 -5.82 -5.61 -16.89
CA GLU A 46 -5.75 -5.46 -15.44
C GLU A 46 -5.41 -4.03 -15.01
N VAL A 47 -4.62 -3.31 -15.81
CA VAL A 47 -4.27 -1.90 -15.55
C VAL A 47 -5.46 -0.97 -15.78
N MET A 48 -6.35 -1.33 -16.72
CA MET A 48 -7.54 -0.53 -17.04
C MET A 48 -8.68 -0.74 -16.04
N GLY A 49 -8.64 -1.83 -15.27
CA GLY A 49 -9.62 -2.15 -14.24
C GLY A 49 -9.36 -1.51 -12.88
N ILE A 50 -8.28 -0.75 -12.73
CA ILE A 50 -7.95 -0.10 -11.47
C ILE A 50 -8.94 1.03 -11.20
N LYS A 51 -9.64 0.91 -10.08
CA LYS A 51 -10.56 1.94 -9.59
C LYS A 51 -9.98 2.61 -8.34
N LYS A 52 -10.53 3.77 -8.01
CA LYS A 52 -10.23 4.49 -6.77
C LYS A 52 -11.55 4.81 -6.06
N TRP A 53 -11.59 4.51 -4.76
CA TRP A 53 -12.78 4.71 -3.92
C TRP A 53 -12.46 5.51 -2.68
N GLU A 54 -13.42 6.29 -2.22
CA GLU A 54 -13.47 6.80 -0.86
C GLU A 54 -14.16 5.76 0.02
N CYS A 55 -13.37 5.07 0.84
CA CYS A 55 -13.84 3.99 1.71
C CYS A 55 -14.06 4.49 3.13
N GLU A 56 -15.01 3.88 3.84
CA GLU A 56 -15.27 4.17 5.25
C GLU A 56 -14.55 3.17 6.15
N VAL A 57 -13.83 3.67 7.15
CA VAL A 57 -13.21 2.83 8.18
C VAL A 57 -14.31 2.22 9.05
N ILE A 58 -14.40 0.88 9.09
CA ILE A 58 -15.35 0.15 9.94
C ILE A 58 -14.69 -0.22 11.26
N SER A 59 -13.44 -0.65 11.21
CA SER A 59 -12.70 -1.12 12.38
C SER A 59 -11.21 -0.81 12.24
N ASN A 60 -10.57 -0.50 13.36
CA ASN A 60 -9.12 -0.29 13.44
C ASN A 60 -8.66 -0.67 14.85
N ARG A 61 -8.49 -1.96 15.09
CA ARG A 61 -8.19 -2.53 16.43
C ARG A 61 -6.84 -3.22 16.44
N ASN A 62 -6.17 -3.24 17.56
CA ASN A 62 -4.97 -4.03 17.73
C ASN A 62 -5.30 -5.54 17.71
N VAL A 63 -4.48 -6.30 17.01
CA VAL A 63 -4.46 -7.77 17.03
C VAL A 63 -3.14 -8.29 17.57
N ALA A 64 -2.17 -7.41 17.73
CA ALA A 64 -0.92 -7.60 18.45
C ALA A 64 -0.38 -6.23 18.87
N THR A 65 0.61 -6.21 19.75
CA THR A 65 1.21 -4.99 20.32
C THR A 65 1.50 -3.89 19.27
N PHE A 66 1.98 -4.28 18.11
CA PHE A 66 2.40 -3.36 17.04
C PHE A 66 1.65 -3.57 15.73
N ILE A 67 0.56 -4.37 15.74
CA ILE A 67 -0.20 -4.68 14.53
C ILE A 67 -1.67 -4.37 14.77
N LYS A 68 -2.25 -3.60 13.85
CA LYS A 68 -3.68 -3.38 13.76
C LYS A 68 -4.30 -4.15 12.60
N GLU A 69 -5.47 -4.71 12.85
CA GLU A 69 -6.42 -5.09 11.82
C GLU A 69 -7.22 -3.85 11.44
N PHE A 70 -7.06 -3.44 10.21
CA PHE A 70 -7.72 -2.27 9.65
C PHE A 70 -8.73 -2.71 8.60
N VAL A 71 -9.99 -2.41 8.84
CA VAL A 71 -11.09 -2.81 7.96
C VAL A 71 -11.81 -1.60 7.43
N VAL A 72 -11.96 -1.54 6.12
CA VAL A 72 -12.74 -0.50 5.44
C VAL A 72 -13.83 -1.11 4.58
N LYS A 73 -14.92 -0.37 4.42
CA LYS A 73 -16.03 -0.71 3.54
C LYS A 73 -15.97 0.11 2.27
N LEU A 74 -16.15 -0.54 1.15
CA LEU A 74 -16.34 0.12 -0.15
C LEU A 74 -17.66 0.91 -0.18
N PRO A 75 -17.78 1.92 -1.05
CA PRO A 75 -19.07 2.59 -1.29
C PRO A 75 -20.18 1.61 -1.65
N GLU A 76 -21.42 2.01 -1.38
CA GLU A 76 -22.57 1.15 -1.66
C GLU A 76 -22.65 0.78 -3.15
N GLY A 77 -22.88 -0.50 -3.43
CA GLY A 77 -22.91 -1.04 -4.79
C GLY A 77 -21.55 -1.35 -5.42
N GLU A 78 -20.43 -0.91 -4.80
CA GLU A 78 -19.09 -1.22 -5.29
C GLU A 78 -18.58 -2.55 -4.72
N LYS A 79 -17.77 -3.24 -5.53
CA LYS A 79 -17.08 -4.48 -5.18
C LYS A 79 -15.64 -4.43 -5.68
N LEU A 80 -14.76 -5.05 -4.94
CA LEU A 80 -13.38 -5.26 -5.31
C LEU A 80 -13.17 -6.74 -5.64
N ASP A 81 -13.18 -7.07 -6.92
CA ASP A 81 -12.86 -8.42 -7.38
C ASP A 81 -11.35 -8.59 -7.41
N PHE A 82 -10.81 -9.42 -6.53
CA PHE A 82 -9.38 -9.66 -6.42
C PHE A 82 -9.09 -11.16 -6.21
N LYS A 83 -7.83 -11.54 -6.41
CA LYS A 83 -7.32 -12.88 -6.09
C LYS A 83 -6.46 -12.81 -4.83
N SER A 84 -6.41 -13.89 -4.06
CA SER A 84 -5.48 -14.00 -2.91
C SER A 84 -4.04 -13.73 -3.34
N GLY A 85 -3.36 -12.83 -2.62
CA GLY A 85 -2.06 -12.26 -2.99
C GLY A 85 -2.17 -10.88 -3.65
N GLY A 86 -3.38 -10.43 -3.99
CA GLY A 86 -3.63 -9.07 -4.45
C GLY A 86 -3.39 -8.02 -3.36
N TYR A 87 -3.12 -6.81 -3.78
CA TYR A 87 -2.89 -5.66 -2.90
C TYR A 87 -3.66 -4.44 -3.37
N ILE A 88 -3.80 -3.50 -2.47
CA ILE A 88 -4.37 -2.17 -2.73
C ILE A 88 -3.34 -1.09 -2.42
N GLN A 89 -3.59 0.12 -2.88
CA GLN A 89 -2.84 1.30 -2.46
C GLN A 89 -3.74 2.21 -1.63
N ILE A 90 -3.19 2.72 -0.53
CA ILE A 90 -3.85 3.72 0.32
C ILE A 90 -3.15 5.06 0.10
N ASP A 91 -3.94 6.07 -0.22
CA ASP A 91 -3.46 7.45 -0.29
C ASP A 91 -3.33 8.02 1.12
N VAL A 92 -2.25 8.74 1.33
CA VAL A 92 -1.98 9.45 2.58
C VAL A 92 -1.88 10.94 2.26
N PRO A 93 -2.80 11.76 2.74
CA PRO A 93 -2.76 13.19 2.51
C PRO A 93 -1.60 13.85 3.26
N LYS A 94 -1.35 15.10 2.99
CA LYS A 94 -0.47 15.93 3.83
C LYS A 94 -1.08 16.06 5.23
N LEU A 95 -0.37 15.57 6.25
CA LEU A 95 -0.82 15.63 7.66
C LEU A 95 0.35 15.40 8.62
N GLU A 96 0.07 15.66 9.89
CA GLU A 96 0.90 15.26 11.02
C GLU A 96 0.10 14.33 11.93
N VAL A 97 0.75 13.36 12.57
CA VAL A 97 0.17 12.44 13.55
C VAL A 97 1.00 12.47 14.81
N ASP A 98 0.39 12.86 15.93
CA ASP A 98 0.96 12.78 17.27
C ASP A 98 0.50 11.46 17.89
N PHE A 99 1.43 10.54 18.16
CA PHE A 99 1.08 9.20 18.62
C PHE A 99 0.32 9.22 19.95
N GLY A 100 0.68 10.13 20.84
CA GLY A 100 0.02 10.27 22.15
C GLY A 100 -1.40 10.84 22.09
N LYS A 101 -1.77 11.51 20.99
CA LYS A 101 -3.08 12.16 20.85
C LYS A 101 -3.99 11.47 19.85
N ASP A 102 -3.40 11.02 18.75
CA ASP A 102 -4.15 10.58 17.56
C ASP A 102 -4.28 9.08 17.46
N ILE A 103 -3.38 8.30 18.11
CA ILE A 103 -3.37 6.84 18.08
C ILE A 103 -3.99 6.28 19.34
N PHE A 104 -4.96 5.40 19.16
CA PHE A 104 -5.51 4.59 20.24
C PHE A 104 -4.92 3.18 20.17
N VAL A 105 -4.54 2.62 21.30
CA VAL A 105 -4.10 1.23 21.49
C VAL A 105 -4.86 0.64 22.65
N GLU A 106 -5.39 -0.56 22.51
CA GLU A 106 -6.12 -1.27 23.57
C GLU A 106 -5.18 -1.54 24.75
N GLU A 107 -5.71 -1.52 25.98
CA GLU A 107 -4.94 -1.57 27.22
C GLU A 107 -4.00 -2.77 27.30
N GLU A 108 -4.45 -3.93 26.86
CA GLU A 108 -3.66 -5.17 26.84
C GLU A 108 -2.39 -5.13 25.96
N PHE A 109 -2.29 -4.14 25.06
CA PHE A 109 -1.15 -3.97 24.15
C PHE A 109 -0.26 -2.76 24.47
N ARG A 110 -0.50 -2.04 25.59
CA ARG A 110 0.20 -0.76 25.89
C ARG A 110 1.57 -0.93 26.52
N ASP A 111 1.84 -2.02 27.21
CA ASP A 111 3.07 -2.19 27.99
C ASP A 111 4.37 -1.85 27.22
N GLU A 112 4.51 -2.38 26.01
CA GLU A 112 5.67 -2.09 25.17
C GLU A 112 5.63 -0.65 24.58
N TRP A 113 4.44 -0.08 24.36
CA TRP A 113 4.28 1.31 23.95
C TRP A 113 4.76 2.28 25.03
N ASP A 114 4.42 2.01 26.28
CA ASP A 114 4.87 2.79 27.42
C ASP A 114 6.36 2.62 27.66
N LYS A 115 6.86 1.38 27.66
CA LYS A 115 8.26 1.02 27.83
C LYS A 115 9.18 1.71 26.81
N PHE A 116 8.80 1.75 25.55
CA PHE A 116 9.55 2.39 24.46
C PHE A 116 9.18 3.87 24.27
N LYS A 117 8.31 4.43 25.10
CA LYS A 117 7.84 5.82 24.99
C LYS A 117 7.34 6.17 23.59
N MET A 118 6.59 5.24 23.00
CA MET A 118 6.09 5.41 21.63
C MET A 118 5.11 6.58 21.51
N TRP A 119 4.45 6.93 22.59
CA TRP A 119 3.51 8.06 22.67
C TRP A 119 4.18 9.42 22.40
N ASP A 120 5.50 9.53 22.56
CA ASP A 120 6.26 10.76 22.30
C ASP A 120 6.56 10.95 20.80
N LEU A 121 6.32 9.93 19.99
CA LEU A 121 6.61 9.97 18.56
C LEU A 121 5.62 10.88 17.82
N LYS A 122 6.14 11.56 16.80
CA LYS A 122 5.37 12.41 15.90
C LYS A 122 5.77 12.11 14.46
N MET A 123 4.78 11.80 13.64
CA MET A 123 4.97 11.60 12.21
C MET A 123 4.56 12.86 11.46
N LYS A 124 5.36 13.23 10.47
CA LYS A 124 5.06 14.34 9.56
C LYS A 124 5.04 13.85 8.12
N ASN A 125 3.97 14.18 7.42
CA ASN A 125 3.85 13.95 5.98
C ASN A 125 3.68 15.31 5.29
N PRO A 126 4.73 15.88 4.68
CA PRO A 126 4.67 17.22 4.08
C PRO A 126 3.94 17.26 2.73
N GLU A 127 3.78 16.11 2.07
CA GLU A 127 3.16 16.00 0.75
C GLU A 127 2.33 14.72 0.64
N GLU A 128 1.40 14.70 -0.30
CA GLU A 128 0.60 13.50 -0.57
C GLU A 128 1.49 12.35 -1.02
N THR A 129 1.21 11.15 -0.51
CA THR A 129 1.91 9.93 -0.87
C THR A 129 0.96 8.74 -0.84
N TYR A 130 1.43 7.57 -1.23
CA TYR A 130 0.66 6.32 -1.14
C TYR A 130 1.56 5.15 -0.76
N ARG A 131 0.95 4.08 -0.26
CA ARG A 131 1.64 2.80 0.00
C ARG A 131 0.74 1.64 -0.34
N ALA A 132 1.39 0.56 -0.79
CA ALA A 132 0.75 -0.71 -1.11
C ALA A 132 0.64 -1.60 0.13
N TYR A 133 -0.50 -2.27 0.26
CA TYR A 133 -0.77 -3.26 1.31
C TYR A 133 -1.51 -4.46 0.74
N SER A 134 -1.01 -5.66 1.04
CA SER A 134 -1.69 -6.91 0.69
C SER A 134 -3.00 -7.05 1.48
N MET A 135 -4.04 -7.49 0.80
CA MET A 135 -5.34 -7.75 1.43
C MET A 135 -5.27 -9.03 2.27
N ALA A 136 -5.87 -8.99 3.45
CA ALA A 136 -5.91 -10.08 4.42
C ALA A 136 -7.26 -10.79 4.48
N ASN A 137 -8.32 -10.22 3.89
CA ASN A 137 -9.63 -10.85 3.80
C ASN A 137 -9.72 -11.84 2.63
N HIS A 138 -10.72 -12.72 2.70
CA HIS A 138 -11.01 -13.64 1.62
C HIS A 138 -11.65 -12.91 0.41
N PRO A 139 -11.32 -13.26 -0.85
CA PRO A 139 -11.89 -12.62 -2.04
C PRO A 139 -13.43 -12.62 -2.11
N ALA A 140 -14.11 -13.61 -1.50
CA ALA A 140 -15.57 -13.63 -1.44
C ALA A 140 -16.17 -12.49 -0.58
N GLU A 141 -15.37 -11.86 0.27
CA GLU A 141 -15.73 -10.67 1.06
C GLU A 141 -15.39 -9.40 0.29
N ASN A 142 -15.88 -9.29 -0.92
CA ASN A 142 -15.45 -8.30 -1.91
C ASN A 142 -16.03 -6.89 -1.72
N ASN A 143 -16.83 -6.66 -0.69
CA ASN A 143 -17.37 -5.35 -0.29
C ASN A 143 -16.58 -4.68 0.85
N ILE A 144 -15.61 -5.40 1.42
CA ILE A 144 -14.68 -4.89 2.43
C ILE A 144 -13.23 -5.12 2.01
N ILE A 145 -12.34 -4.34 2.60
CA ILE A 145 -10.90 -4.54 2.52
C ILE A 145 -10.37 -4.63 3.94
N MET A 146 -9.72 -5.75 4.25
CA MET A 146 -9.07 -5.98 5.54
C MET A 146 -7.55 -6.02 5.34
N LEU A 147 -6.84 -5.32 6.19
CA LEU A 147 -5.39 -5.24 6.18
C LEU A 147 -4.84 -5.51 7.59
N ASN A 148 -3.73 -6.23 7.69
CA ASN A 148 -2.95 -6.34 8.91
C ASN A 148 -1.70 -5.46 8.78
N ILE A 149 -1.66 -4.38 9.54
CA ILE A 149 -0.66 -3.33 9.38
C ILE A 149 0.18 -3.19 10.65
N ARG A 150 1.48 -3.36 10.47
CA ARG A 150 2.45 -3.11 11.54
C ARG A 150 2.84 -1.64 11.55
N ILE A 151 2.84 -1.01 12.75
CA ILE A 151 3.39 0.33 12.92
C ILE A 151 4.90 0.34 12.62
N ALA A 152 5.34 1.26 11.78
CA ALA A 152 6.75 1.45 11.47
C ALA A 152 7.31 2.59 12.33
N THR A 153 8.08 2.22 13.33
CA THR A 153 8.76 3.17 14.22
C THR A 153 10.15 3.51 13.70
N PRO A 154 10.75 4.62 14.14
CA PRO A 154 12.19 4.85 13.97
C PRO A 154 13.00 3.70 14.55
N PRO A 155 14.25 3.49 14.09
CA PRO A 155 15.14 2.51 14.71
C PRO A 155 15.41 2.86 16.18
N TRP A 156 15.47 1.82 17.02
CA TRP A 156 15.78 1.97 18.44
C TRP A 156 17.29 1.95 18.67
N ASP A 157 17.82 3.01 19.27
CA ASP A 157 19.22 3.09 19.70
C ASP A 157 19.33 2.52 21.12
N ARG A 158 19.90 1.32 21.23
CA ARG A 158 20.09 0.64 22.52
C ARG A 158 21.05 1.37 23.45
N THR A 159 22.01 2.13 22.91
CA THR A 159 23.00 2.86 23.70
C THR A 159 22.40 4.09 24.36
N LYS A 160 21.48 4.74 23.68
CA LYS A 160 20.77 5.95 24.16
C LYS A 160 19.45 5.64 24.84
N ASN A 161 19.01 4.38 24.76
CA ASN A 161 17.68 3.94 25.22
C ASN A 161 16.56 4.83 24.68
N ALA A 162 16.61 5.15 23.39
CA ALA A 162 15.69 6.04 22.71
C ALA A 162 15.57 5.72 21.21
N PHE A 163 14.49 6.16 20.58
CA PHE A 163 14.39 6.14 19.12
C PHE A 163 15.37 7.13 18.49
N LEU A 164 15.89 6.77 17.32
CA LEU A 164 16.62 7.72 16.49
C LEU A 164 15.68 8.84 16.05
N ASN A 165 16.23 10.04 15.84
CA ASN A 165 15.47 11.18 15.33
C ASN A 165 15.22 11.06 13.82
N VAL A 166 14.34 10.12 13.47
CA VAL A 166 13.89 9.82 12.10
C VAL A 166 12.37 9.83 12.11
N ASN A 167 11.76 10.28 11.03
CA ASN A 167 10.30 10.29 10.91
C ASN A 167 9.75 8.85 10.98
N PRO A 168 8.71 8.57 11.79
CA PRO A 168 8.00 7.29 11.75
C PRO A 168 7.41 7.00 10.37
N GLY A 169 7.04 5.74 10.13
CA GLY A 169 6.42 5.33 8.87
C GLY A 169 5.13 6.09 8.59
N VAL A 170 5.11 6.84 7.50
CA VAL A 170 4.03 7.77 7.16
C VAL A 170 2.67 7.07 7.08
N CYS A 171 2.55 6.05 6.22
CA CYS A 171 1.27 5.41 5.98
C CYS A 171 0.80 4.56 7.18
N SER A 172 1.70 3.85 7.85
CA SER A 172 1.32 3.09 9.05
C SER A 172 0.84 3.99 10.18
N SER A 173 1.49 5.14 10.40
CA SER A 173 1.05 6.13 11.40
C SER A 173 -0.29 6.73 11.04
N PHE A 174 -0.50 7.07 9.75
CA PHE A 174 -1.79 7.53 9.25
C PHE A 174 -2.89 6.52 9.54
N ILE A 175 -2.68 5.23 9.19
CA ILE A 175 -3.68 4.18 9.41
C ILE A 175 -3.94 4.00 10.91
N PHE A 176 -2.89 3.95 11.75
CA PHE A 176 -3.05 3.80 13.19
C PHE A 176 -3.85 4.93 13.84
N SER A 177 -3.86 6.12 13.25
CA SER A 177 -4.63 7.28 13.71
C SER A 177 -6.09 7.29 13.24
N ARG A 178 -6.49 6.41 12.31
CA ARG A 178 -7.86 6.36 11.81
C ARG A 178 -8.82 5.72 12.80
N LYS A 179 -10.05 6.20 12.79
CA LYS A 179 -11.14 5.75 13.69
C LYS A 179 -12.31 5.27 12.84
N PRO A 180 -13.17 4.38 13.35
CA PRO A 180 -14.43 4.06 12.70
C PRO A 180 -15.21 5.32 12.31
N GLY A 181 -15.71 5.35 11.07
CA GLY A 181 -16.37 6.50 10.45
C GLY A 181 -15.44 7.44 9.66
N ASP A 182 -14.12 7.35 9.83
CA ASP A 182 -13.18 8.11 9.00
C ASP A 182 -13.23 7.64 7.55
N LYS A 183 -12.84 8.53 6.62
CA LYS A 183 -12.72 8.22 5.20
C LYS A 183 -11.26 8.06 4.80
N VAL A 184 -10.99 7.10 3.92
CA VAL A 184 -9.69 6.84 3.32
C VAL A 184 -9.84 6.57 1.82
N TYR A 185 -8.88 7.04 1.02
CA TYR A 185 -8.86 6.79 -0.41
C TYR A 185 -8.03 5.54 -0.71
N ILE A 186 -8.64 4.60 -1.42
CA ILE A 186 -8.03 3.33 -1.77
C ILE A 186 -8.17 3.10 -3.27
N SER A 187 -7.12 2.63 -3.90
CA SER A 187 -7.13 2.20 -5.29
C SER A 187 -6.71 0.73 -5.44
N GLY A 188 -7.23 0.06 -6.45
CA GLY A 188 -6.94 -1.35 -6.74
C GLY A 188 -7.95 -2.01 -7.67
N PRO A 189 -7.92 -3.36 -7.76
CA PRO A 189 -6.88 -4.24 -7.19
C PRO A 189 -5.59 -4.19 -7.99
N TYR A 190 -4.48 -4.48 -7.33
CA TYR A 190 -3.18 -4.69 -7.95
C TYR A 190 -2.65 -6.09 -7.60
N GLY A 191 -1.70 -6.59 -8.35
CA GLY A 191 -0.98 -7.81 -8.01
C GLY A 191 -0.56 -8.59 -9.24
N GLU A 192 0.60 -9.23 -9.14
CA GLU A 192 1.15 -10.15 -10.13
C GLU A 192 1.60 -11.47 -9.48
N PHE A 193 1.57 -11.52 -8.16
CA PHE A 193 2.02 -12.69 -7.37
C PHE A 193 0.82 -13.45 -6.84
N PHE A 194 0.33 -14.38 -7.65
CA PHE A 194 -0.78 -15.26 -7.30
C PHE A 194 -0.31 -16.71 -7.17
N ILE A 195 -1.08 -17.53 -6.44
CA ILE A 195 -0.90 -18.97 -6.40
C ILE A 195 -1.03 -19.48 -7.85
N LYS A 196 0.00 -20.19 -8.33
CA LYS A 196 -0.09 -20.89 -9.60
C LYS A 196 -0.87 -22.16 -9.37
N ASP A 197 -1.86 -22.44 -10.22
CA ASP A 197 -2.52 -23.74 -10.27
C ASP A 197 -1.44 -24.77 -10.62
N THR A 198 -1.00 -25.55 -9.63
CA THR A 198 -0.17 -26.72 -9.86
C THR A 198 -1.08 -27.82 -10.40
N GLN A 199 -0.95 -28.13 -11.68
CA GLN A 199 -1.48 -29.36 -12.25
C GLN A 199 -0.71 -30.55 -11.72
#